data_da5980a2c33f76a0fb9156fb4dfea1d0
#
_entry.id   da5980a2c33f76a0fb9156fb4dfea1d0
#
_cell.length_a   1.000
_cell.length_b   1.000
_cell.length_c   1.000
_cell.angle_alpha   90.00
_cell.angle_beta   90.00
_cell.angle_gamma   90.00
#
_symmetry.space_group_name_H-M   'P 1'
#
loop_
_entity.id
_entity.type
_entity.pdbx_description
1 polymer ?
#
loop_
_entity_poly.entity_id
_entity_poly.type
_entity_poly.pdbx_seq_one_letter_code
_entity_poly.pdbx_strand_id
1 'polypeptide(L)' 'MDLDVQELVLTIVKPLTTDPDSVKIDVVAGEEFTEFHLHVAEQDMGRVIGKQGRIIQAIRTLVYSVPVQGKKIRILVDK' A
#
# COMPACT_ATOMS: atom_id res chain seq x y z
N MET A 1 14.12 10.95 -11.88
CA MET A 1 12.78 10.39 -12.07
C MET A 1 12.16 10.15 -10.70
N ASP A 2 11.04 10.83 -10.45
CA ASP A 2 10.36 10.66 -9.17
C ASP A 2 9.47 9.43 -9.22
N LEU A 3 9.66 8.54 -8.26
CA LEU A 3 8.82 7.36 -8.15
C LEU A 3 7.57 7.71 -7.35
N ASP A 4 6.41 7.53 -7.96
CA ASP A 4 5.14 7.75 -7.27
C ASP A 4 4.84 6.53 -6.39
N VAL A 5 4.87 6.75 -5.08
CA VAL A 5 4.63 5.70 -4.11
C VAL A 5 3.24 5.10 -4.29
N GLN A 6 2.25 5.92 -4.56
CA GLN A 6 0.88 5.45 -4.77
C GLN A 6 0.80 4.50 -5.96
N GLU A 7 1.42 4.86 -7.07
CA GLU A 7 1.47 3.99 -8.25
C GLU A 7 2.25 2.71 -7.98
N LEU A 8 3.35 2.81 -7.23
CA LEU A 8 4.13 1.63 -6.88
C LEU A 8 3.28 0.64 -6.08
N VAL A 9 2.57 1.12 -5.08
CA VAL A 9 1.71 0.27 -4.26
C VAL A 9 0.61 -0.38 -5.12
N LEU A 10 -0.02 0.39 -5.98
CA LEU A 10 -1.05 -0.14 -6.87
C LEU A 10 -0.49 -1.19 -7.82
N THR A 11 0.70 -0.95 -8.37
CA THR A 11 1.35 -1.89 -9.28
C THR A 11 1.66 -3.22 -8.60
N ILE A 12 2.00 -3.18 -7.32
CA ILE A 12 2.27 -4.40 -6.55
C ILE A 12 0.97 -5.11 -6.16
N VAL A 13 -0.02 -4.34 -5.71
CA VAL A 13 -1.23 -4.90 -5.09
C VAL A 13 -2.23 -5.43 -6.13
N LYS A 14 -2.46 -4.69 -7.22
CA LYS A 14 -3.46 -5.11 -8.19
C LYS A 14 -3.27 -6.52 -8.73
N PRO A 15 -2.04 -6.94 -9.09
CA PRO A 15 -1.84 -8.33 -9.55
C PRO A 15 -2.13 -9.39 -8.51
N LEU A 16 -2.16 -9.02 -7.22
CA LEU A 16 -2.44 -9.96 -6.13
C LEU A 16 -3.93 -10.15 -5.90
N THR A 17 -4.76 -9.29 -6.46
CA THR A 17 -6.19 -9.29 -6.18
C THR A 17 -6.99 -9.95 -7.29
N THR A 18 -8.18 -10.49 -6.93
CA THR A 18 -9.14 -11.02 -7.90
C THR A 18 -10.02 -9.91 -8.46
N ASP A 19 -10.11 -8.79 -7.75
CA ASP A 19 -10.90 -7.64 -8.14
C ASP A 19 -10.04 -6.37 -8.11
N PRO A 20 -9.18 -6.19 -9.12
CA PRO A 20 -8.28 -5.04 -9.14
C PRO A 20 -9.00 -3.70 -9.26
N ASP A 21 -10.22 -3.68 -9.78
CA ASP A 21 -10.98 -2.43 -9.90
C ASP A 21 -11.44 -1.90 -8.55
N SER A 22 -11.48 -2.76 -7.53
CA SER A 22 -11.82 -2.35 -6.17
C SER A 22 -10.63 -1.82 -5.38
N VAL A 23 -9.43 -1.92 -5.94
CA VAL A 23 -8.22 -1.44 -5.24
C VAL A 23 -8.16 0.08 -5.32
N LYS A 24 -8.09 0.72 -4.16
CA LYS A 24 -8.03 2.18 -4.06
C LYS A 24 -7.06 2.56 -2.95
N ILE A 25 -6.51 3.76 -3.06
CA ILE A 25 -5.65 4.30 -2.02
C ILE A 25 -6.15 5.70 -1.67
N ASP A 26 -6.39 5.90 -0.37
CA ASP A 26 -6.67 7.22 0.17
C ASP A 26 -5.42 7.73 0.85
N VAL A 27 -5.01 8.94 0.53
CA VAL A 27 -3.81 9.55 1.09
C VAL A 27 -4.22 10.58 2.14
N VAL A 28 -3.73 10.39 3.36
CA VAL A 28 -3.97 11.33 4.45
C VAL A 28 -2.63 11.93 4.87
N ALA A 29 -2.47 13.22 4.62
CA ALA A 29 -1.24 13.93 4.97
C ALA A 29 -1.32 14.41 6.42
N GLY A 30 -0.40 13.93 7.26
CA GLY A 30 -0.25 14.37 8.64
C GLY A 30 1.01 15.24 8.79
N GLU A 31 1.33 15.61 10.02
CA GLU A 31 2.52 16.43 10.28
C GLU A 31 3.81 15.62 10.15
N GLU A 32 3.84 14.42 10.71
CA GLU A 32 5.03 13.55 10.69
C GLU A 32 4.95 12.44 9.65
N PHE A 33 3.72 11.96 9.40
CA PHE A 33 3.50 10.82 8.51
C PHE A 33 2.52 11.20 7.41
N THR A 34 2.75 10.62 6.24
CA THR A 34 1.73 10.55 5.20
C THR A 34 1.21 9.12 5.21
N GLU A 35 -0.08 8.97 5.44
CA GLU A 35 -0.71 7.65 5.52
C GLU A 35 -1.35 7.30 4.19
N PHE A 36 -1.04 6.11 3.71
CA PHE A 36 -1.67 5.54 2.51
C PHE A 36 -2.60 4.45 2.98
N HIS A 37 -3.90 4.72 2.89
CA HIS A 37 -4.94 3.76 3.27
C HIS A 37 -5.32 2.94 2.04
N LEU A 38 -4.88 1.71 2.02
CA LEU A 38 -5.13 0.80 0.91
C LEU A 38 -6.44 0.06 1.14
N HIS A 39 -7.36 0.19 0.17
CA HIS A 39 -8.65 -0.49 0.20
C HIS A 39 -8.68 -1.55 -0.87
N VAL A 40 -9.07 -2.75 -0.50
CA VAL A 40 -9.24 -3.87 -1.42
C VAL A 40 -10.57 -4.55 -1.14
N ALA A 41 -11.04 -5.36 -2.10
CA ALA A 41 -12.24 -6.16 -1.89
C ALA A 41 -12.02 -7.10 -0.69
N GLU A 42 -13.07 -7.34 0.09
CA GLU A 42 -12.96 -8.16 1.29
C GLU A 42 -12.36 -9.54 1.00
N GLN A 43 -12.74 -10.13 -0.11
CA GLN A 43 -12.23 -11.44 -0.53
C GLN A 43 -10.73 -11.43 -0.84
N ASP A 44 -10.17 -10.26 -1.09
CA ASP A 44 -8.76 -10.11 -1.44
C ASP A 44 -7.88 -9.71 -0.25
N MET A 45 -8.48 -9.41 0.90
CA MET A 45 -7.72 -8.99 2.08
C MET A 45 -6.63 -9.99 2.45
N GLY A 46 -6.98 -11.28 2.46
CA GLY A 46 -6.03 -12.33 2.80
C GLY A 46 -4.87 -12.42 1.81
N ARG A 47 -5.12 -12.14 0.54
CA ARG A 47 -4.07 -12.17 -0.49
C ARG A 47 -3.08 -11.04 -0.33
N VAL A 48 -3.57 -9.88 0.08
CA VAL A 48 -2.73 -8.69 0.25
C VAL A 48 -1.96 -8.74 1.57
N ILE A 49 -2.61 -9.19 2.63
CA ILE A 49 -1.96 -9.31 3.94
C ILE A 49 -0.99 -10.49 3.95
N GLY A 50 -1.44 -11.62 3.42
CA GLY A 50 -0.66 -12.85 3.39
C GLY A 50 -0.67 -13.57 4.73
N LYS A 51 -0.12 -14.77 4.73
CA LYS A 51 -0.06 -15.60 5.93
C LYS A 51 0.82 -14.90 6.97
N GLN A 52 0.25 -14.66 8.14
CA GLN A 52 0.95 -13.99 9.25
C GLN A 52 1.43 -12.58 8.88
N GLY A 53 0.77 -11.95 7.91
CA GLY A 53 1.11 -10.60 7.49
C GLY A 53 2.36 -10.50 6.64
N ARG A 54 2.85 -11.58 6.08
CA ARG A 54 4.12 -11.58 5.35
C ARG A 54 4.10 -10.76 4.07
N ILE A 55 2.97 -10.79 3.36
CA ILE A 55 2.87 -10.04 2.09
C ILE A 55 2.86 -8.54 2.36
N ILE A 56 2.02 -8.09 3.30
CA ILE A 56 1.96 -6.66 3.60
C ILE A 56 3.26 -6.14 4.19
N GLN A 57 3.98 -6.97 4.97
CA GLN A 57 5.29 -6.57 5.48
C GLN A 57 6.31 -6.42 4.36
N ALA A 58 6.26 -7.32 3.37
CA ALA A 58 7.15 -7.21 2.22
C ALA A 58 6.85 -5.94 1.41
N ILE A 59 5.57 -5.63 1.22
CA ILE A 59 5.16 -4.42 0.52
C ILE A 59 5.69 -3.19 1.26
N ARG A 60 5.51 -3.14 2.59
CA ARG A 60 6.02 -2.04 3.41
C ARG A 60 7.53 -1.89 3.27
N THR A 61 8.26 -3.00 3.32
CA THR A 61 9.70 -2.97 3.20
C THR A 61 10.15 -2.36 1.88
N LEU A 62 9.51 -2.79 0.78
CA LEU A 62 9.84 -2.26 -0.53
C LEU A 62 9.52 -0.77 -0.65
N VAL A 63 8.34 -0.37 -0.20
CA VAL A 63 7.87 1.01 -0.33
C VAL A 63 8.68 1.93 0.57
N TYR A 64 8.97 1.51 1.78
CA TYR A 64 9.73 2.33 2.73
C TYR A 64 11.19 2.50 2.31
N SER A 65 11.66 1.67 1.37
CA SER A 65 13.02 1.80 0.81
C SER A 65 13.10 2.90 -0.24
N VAL A 66 11.95 3.36 -0.77
CA VAL A 66 11.94 4.40 -1.78
C VAL A 66 12.27 5.74 -1.12
N PRO A 67 13.28 6.48 -1.65
CA PRO A 67 13.56 7.81 -1.11
C PRO A 67 12.38 8.74 -1.36
N VAL A 68 11.83 9.28 -0.29
CA VAL A 68 10.73 10.24 -0.36
C VAL A 68 11.17 11.47 0.42
N GLN A 69 11.05 12.63 -0.19
CA GLN A 69 11.39 13.87 0.49
C GLN A 69 10.34 14.22 1.53
N GLY A 70 10.81 14.55 2.72
CA GLY A 70 9.96 15.09 3.76
C GLY A 70 9.44 14.03 4.71
N LYS A 71 8.15 13.79 4.69
CA LYS A 71 7.48 13.00 5.73
C LYS A 71 7.67 11.51 5.56
N LYS A 72 7.62 10.81 6.69
CA LYS A 72 7.60 9.35 6.69
C LYS A 72 6.28 8.84 6.14
N ILE A 73 6.34 7.67 5.53
CA ILE A 73 5.18 7.03 4.93
C ILE A 73 4.70 5.90 5.83
N ARG A 74 3.39 5.77 5.93
CA ARG A 74 2.75 4.66 6.63
C ARG A 74 1.71 4.05 5.72
N ILE A 75 1.76 2.73 5.55
CA ILE A 75 0.78 2.01 4.73
C ILE A 75 -0.13 1.20 5.63
N LEU A 76 -1.42 1.41 5.49
CA LEU A 76 -2.45 0.71 6.23
C LEU A 76 -3.38 0.01 5.24
N VAL A 77 -3.92 -1.15 5.63
CA VAL A 77 -4.84 -1.90 4.78
C VAL A 77 -6.21 -1.87 5.43
N ASP A 78 -7.18 -1.34 4.70
CA ASP A 78 -8.57 -1.23 5.14
C ASP A 78 -9.48 -1.99 4.20
N LYS A 79 -10.64 -2.36 4.71
CA LYS A 79 -11.70 -2.94 3.88
C LYS A 79 -12.34 -1.90 3.00
#